data_b4796a7591016d15802919da91cf7425
#
_entry.id   b4796a7591016d15802919da91cf7425
#
_cell.length_a   1.000
_cell.length_b   1.000
_cell.length_c   1.000
_cell.angle_alpha   90.00
_cell.angle_beta   90.00
_cell.angle_gamma   90.00
#
_symmetry.space_group_name_H-M   'P 1'
#
loop_
_entity.id
_entity.type
_entity.pdbx_description
1 polymer ?
#
loop_
_entity_poly.entity_id
_entity_poly.type
_entity_poly.pdbx_seq_one_letter_code
_entity_poly.pdbx_strand_id
1 'polypeptide(L)'
;MLSTALSISQCLTYWASTREHGALPNRVLVTGASGQLAHFIVRVFDDREVIAHTRTSLDVTDPDAVRRTVADTAPDVIVNCAAFNNVDGAEDAPLEAFALNALAVRSLARAAEEVGATLVHYSTDFVFDGSATEAYDDDAAPGPRSTYAASKLVGEWFALDAPRALVMRVESLFGSPRNWTGRRGTLDAIVDGLRQGHEVRVFTDRVVSPSYTPDVAAATRHLLNVRAAPGVYHCVNAGHATWQQVALEAAQVLGVAPSLHFVTTDQVPLRAARPKFCALATRKLSATGFAMPSWQDALGRWIRGQSL
;
A
#
# COMPACT_ATOMS: atom_id res chain seq x y z
N MET A 1 -27.30 -10.02 31.19
CA MET A 1 -27.25 -10.82 29.93
C MET A 1 -25.79 -10.87 29.54
N LEU A 2 -25.15 -12.04 29.68
CA LEU A 2 -23.71 -12.24 29.46
C LEU A 2 -23.46 -12.39 27.96
N SER A 3 -22.75 -11.44 27.36
CA SER A 3 -22.19 -11.56 26.01
C SER A 3 -21.03 -12.55 26.08
N THR A 4 -21.19 -13.75 25.54
CA THR A 4 -20.13 -14.75 25.39
C THR A 4 -19.22 -14.33 24.24
N ALA A 5 -18.09 -13.72 24.58
CA ALA A 5 -16.97 -13.57 23.65
C ALA A 5 -16.48 -15.00 23.27
N LEU A 6 -16.53 -15.31 21.98
CA LEU A 6 -15.97 -16.56 21.44
C LEU A 6 -14.47 -16.59 21.68
N SER A 7 -13.93 -17.71 22.16
CA SER A 7 -12.50 -17.89 22.36
C SER A 7 -11.78 -17.92 21.01
N ILE A 8 -10.50 -17.55 20.99
CA ILE A 8 -9.62 -17.59 19.78
C ILE A 8 -9.68 -18.96 19.11
N SER A 9 -9.80 -20.06 19.89
CA SER A 9 -9.97 -21.43 19.39
C SER A 9 -11.31 -21.63 18.66
N GLN A 10 -12.39 -20.99 19.10
CA GLN A 10 -13.72 -21.09 18.46
C GLN A 10 -13.79 -20.22 17.20
N CYS A 11 -13.07 -19.10 17.13
CA CYS A 11 -12.91 -18.35 15.89
C CYS A 11 -12.12 -19.15 14.83
N LEU A 12 -11.08 -19.87 15.23
CA LEU A 12 -10.31 -20.73 14.32
C LEU A 12 -11.11 -21.93 13.80
N THR A 13 -11.97 -22.55 14.63
CA THR A 13 -12.83 -23.66 14.21
C THR A 13 -14.03 -23.21 13.37
N TYR A 14 -14.60 -22.04 13.62
CA TYR A 14 -15.65 -21.45 12.77
C TYR A 14 -15.11 -21.14 11.36
N TRP A 15 -13.84 -20.72 11.28
CA TRP A 15 -13.16 -20.43 10.02
C TRP A 15 -12.91 -21.71 9.17
N ALA A 16 -12.67 -22.85 9.84
CA ALA A 16 -12.42 -24.13 9.18
C ALA A 16 -13.68 -24.82 8.64
N SER A 17 -14.88 -24.44 9.11
CA SER A 17 -16.12 -25.20 8.84
C SER A 17 -17.02 -24.66 7.73
N THR A 18 -16.74 -23.49 7.13
CA THR A 18 -17.72 -22.81 6.28
C THR A 18 -17.40 -22.70 4.78
N ARG A 19 -16.23 -23.10 4.31
CA ARG A 19 -15.97 -23.23 2.84
C ARG A 19 -14.98 -24.36 2.55
N GLU A 20 -15.25 -25.14 1.52
CA GLU A 20 -14.41 -26.21 1.00
C GLU A 20 -12.96 -25.76 0.78
N HIS A 21 -12.00 -26.60 1.17
CA HIS A 21 -10.57 -26.35 1.06
C HIS A 21 -10.20 -26.14 -0.42
N GLY A 22 -9.70 -24.95 -0.79
CA GLY A 22 -8.93 -24.79 -2.02
C GLY A 22 -9.31 -23.70 -3.02
N ALA A 23 -10.46 -23.05 -2.92
CA ALA A 23 -10.82 -22.04 -3.93
C ALA A 23 -10.26 -20.65 -3.60
N LEU A 24 -9.59 -20.02 -4.59
CA LEU A 24 -9.27 -18.59 -4.62
C LEU A 24 -10.54 -17.75 -4.53
N PRO A 25 -10.48 -16.49 -4.07
CA PRO A 25 -11.64 -15.59 -4.10
C PRO A 25 -12.18 -15.49 -5.52
N ASN A 26 -13.46 -15.71 -5.72
CA ASN A 26 -14.08 -15.63 -7.05
C ASN A 26 -14.38 -14.18 -7.43
N ARG A 27 -14.81 -13.37 -6.45
CA ARG A 27 -15.24 -11.99 -6.66
C ARG A 27 -14.40 -11.01 -5.84
N VAL A 28 -13.76 -10.06 -6.53
CA VAL A 28 -12.87 -9.07 -5.95
C VAL A 28 -13.42 -7.67 -6.19
N LEU A 29 -13.76 -6.96 -5.12
CA LEU A 29 -14.14 -5.56 -5.17
C LEU A 29 -12.90 -4.69 -4.98
N VAL A 30 -12.58 -3.82 -5.93
CA VAL A 30 -11.44 -2.89 -5.87
C VAL A 30 -11.95 -1.46 -5.77
N THR A 31 -11.60 -0.73 -4.71
CA THR A 31 -11.88 0.71 -4.59
C THR A 31 -10.66 1.54 -4.99
N GLY A 32 -10.87 2.79 -5.41
CA GLY A 32 -9.78 3.63 -5.89
C GLY A 32 -9.15 3.12 -7.19
N ALA A 33 -9.96 2.54 -8.08
CA ALA A 33 -9.53 1.85 -9.30
C ALA A 33 -8.79 2.74 -10.32
N SER A 34 -8.87 4.06 -10.19
CA SER A 34 -8.04 5.00 -10.96
C SER A 34 -6.61 5.15 -10.41
N GLY A 35 -6.25 4.46 -9.34
CA GLY A 35 -4.93 4.52 -8.70
C GLY A 35 -3.89 3.65 -9.40
N GLN A 36 -2.60 4.04 -9.27
CA GLN A 36 -1.45 3.31 -9.85
C GLN A 36 -1.41 1.85 -9.39
N LEU A 37 -1.53 1.58 -8.09
CA LEU A 37 -1.52 0.22 -7.56
C LEU A 37 -2.77 -0.55 -7.99
N ALA A 38 -3.95 0.08 -7.97
CA ALA A 38 -5.20 -0.54 -8.34
C ALA A 38 -5.19 -1.10 -9.77
N HIS A 39 -4.50 -0.43 -10.70
CA HIS A 39 -4.32 -0.93 -12.07
C HIS A 39 -3.69 -2.34 -12.08
N PHE A 40 -2.66 -2.58 -11.27
CA PHE A 40 -2.01 -3.89 -11.20
C PHE A 40 -2.79 -4.88 -10.34
N ILE A 41 -3.54 -4.42 -9.34
CA ILE A 41 -4.47 -5.27 -8.58
C ILE A 41 -5.55 -5.83 -9.52
N VAL A 42 -6.18 -5.00 -10.35
CA VAL A 42 -7.17 -5.46 -11.35
C VAL A 42 -6.55 -6.50 -12.29
N ARG A 43 -5.33 -6.27 -12.77
CA ARG A 43 -4.63 -7.19 -13.67
C ARG A 43 -4.24 -8.51 -13.03
N VAL A 44 -3.77 -8.48 -11.78
CA VAL A 44 -3.33 -9.71 -11.09
C VAL A 44 -4.51 -10.65 -10.77
N PHE A 45 -5.75 -10.13 -10.81
CA PHE A 45 -6.99 -10.88 -10.63
C PHE A 45 -7.83 -10.99 -11.90
N ASP A 46 -7.25 -10.83 -13.11
CA ASP A 46 -7.97 -10.89 -14.40
C ASP A 46 -8.63 -12.25 -14.71
N ASP A 47 -8.21 -13.30 -13.99
CA ASP A 47 -8.83 -14.64 -13.98
C ASP A 47 -10.04 -14.74 -13.03
N ARG A 48 -10.50 -13.66 -12.44
CA ARG A 48 -11.59 -13.55 -11.46
C ARG A 48 -12.64 -12.53 -11.88
N GLU A 49 -13.79 -12.54 -11.20
CA GLU A 49 -14.76 -11.46 -11.33
C GLU A 49 -14.25 -10.23 -10.56
N VAL A 50 -13.70 -9.25 -11.27
CA VAL A 50 -13.21 -7.99 -10.67
C VAL A 50 -14.23 -6.88 -10.86
N ILE A 51 -14.72 -6.31 -9.75
CA ILE A 51 -15.59 -5.15 -9.71
C ILE A 51 -14.76 -3.96 -9.25
N ALA A 52 -14.44 -3.05 -10.18
CA ALA A 52 -13.52 -1.95 -9.95
C ALA A 52 -14.25 -0.61 -9.89
N HIS A 53 -14.19 0.06 -8.74
CA HIS A 53 -14.81 1.36 -8.52
C HIS A 53 -13.78 2.48 -8.42
N THR A 54 -14.01 3.52 -9.22
CA THR A 54 -13.34 4.83 -9.10
C THR A 54 -14.12 5.72 -8.12
N ARG A 55 -13.57 6.89 -7.76
CA ARG A 55 -14.27 7.87 -6.92
C ARG A 55 -15.63 8.28 -7.48
N THR A 56 -15.78 8.32 -8.79
CA THR A 56 -17.04 8.74 -9.44
C THR A 56 -18.11 7.66 -9.42
N SER A 57 -17.74 6.38 -9.31
CA SER A 57 -18.69 5.26 -9.25
C SER A 57 -18.97 4.78 -7.82
N LEU A 58 -18.05 5.03 -6.88
CA LEU A 58 -18.22 4.77 -5.45
C LEU A 58 -17.39 5.76 -4.64
N ASP A 59 -18.05 6.72 -4.00
CA ASP A 59 -17.41 7.54 -2.97
C ASP A 59 -17.33 6.73 -1.67
N VAL A 60 -16.13 6.26 -1.33
CA VAL A 60 -15.92 5.45 -0.12
C VAL A 60 -16.11 6.24 1.18
N THR A 61 -16.22 7.57 1.11
CA THR A 61 -16.53 8.42 2.26
C THR A 61 -18.02 8.47 2.59
N ASP A 62 -18.89 7.94 1.70
CA ASP A 62 -20.31 7.69 1.95
C ASP A 62 -20.50 6.26 2.51
N PRO A 63 -20.74 6.10 3.83
CA PRO A 63 -20.86 4.78 4.44
C PRO A 63 -22.06 3.98 3.95
N ASP A 64 -23.16 4.66 3.57
CA ASP A 64 -24.35 3.98 3.05
C ASP A 64 -24.13 3.48 1.62
N ALA A 65 -23.41 4.26 0.78
CA ALA A 65 -23.02 3.81 -0.55
C ALA A 65 -22.08 2.59 -0.46
N VAL A 66 -21.09 2.62 0.45
CA VAL A 66 -20.19 1.49 0.71
C VAL A 66 -20.98 0.24 1.10
N ARG A 67 -21.86 0.36 2.11
CA ARG A 67 -22.66 -0.77 2.59
C ARG A 67 -23.55 -1.36 1.49
N ARG A 68 -24.27 -0.54 0.73
CA ARG A 68 -25.11 -0.99 -0.39
C ARG A 68 -24.27 -1.70 -1.44
N THR A 69 -23.17 -1.09 -1.91
CA THR A 69 -22.31 -1.67 -2.94
C THR A 69 -21.75 -3.02 -2.52
N VAL A 70 -21.26 -3.14 -1.28
CA VAL A 70 -20.69 -4.40 -0.75
C VAL A 70 -21.80 -5.46 -0.61
N ALA A 71 -22.99 -5.10 -0.12
CA ALA A 71 -24.10 -6.03 -0.01
C ALA A 71 -24.58 -6.54 -1.39
N ASP A 72 -24.72 -5.64 -2.37
CA ASP A 72 -25.20 -5.97 -3.72
C ASP A 72 -24.18 -6.82 -4.50
N THR A 73 -22.88 -6.55 -4.31
CA THR A 73 -21.80 -7.28 -5.00
C THR A 73 -21.40 -8.56 -4.28
N ALA A 74 -21.62 -8.64 -2.97
CA ALA A 74 -21.25 -9.77 -2.11
C ALA A 74 -19.83 -10.32 -2.42
N PRO A 75 -18.76 -9.49 -2.35
CA PRO A 75 -17.43 -9.89 -2.75
C PRO A 75 -16.82 -10.88 -1.73
N ASP A 76 -15.89 -11.73 -2.20
CA ASP A 76 -15.05 -12.54 -1.31
C ASP A 76 -13.89 -11.73 -0.71
N VAL A 77 -13.45 -10.72 -1.46
CA VAL A 77 -12.34 -9.83 -1.08
C VAL A 77 -12.68 -8.38 -1.47
N ILE A 78 -12.39 -7.46 -0.56
CA ILE A 78 -12.37 -6.02 -0.82
C ILE A 78 -10.92 -5.54 -0.79
N VAL A 79 -10.42 -4.99 -1.89
CA VAL A 79 -9.09 -4.40 -1.99
C VAL A 79 -9.22 -2.88 -2.01
N ASN A 80 -8.91 -2.25 -0.89
CA ASN A 80 -9.01 -0.80 -0.75
C ASN A 80 -7.71 -0.10 -1.19
N CYS A 81 -7.71 0.44 -2.41
CA CYS A 81 -6.65 1.29 -2.97
C CYS A 81 -7.00 2.79 -2.89
N ALA A 82 -8.17 3.16 -2.34
CA ALA A 82 -8.53 4.56 -2.16
C ALA A 82 -7.77 5.17 -0.99
N ALA A 83 -7.13 6.31 -1.20
CA ALA A 83 -6.42 7.02 -0.16
C ALA A 83 -6.20 8.51 -0.52
N PHE A 84 -6.13 9.35 0.51
CA PHE A 84 -5.63 10.72 0.42
C PHE A 84 -4.10 10.68 0.53
N ASN A 85 -3.40 10.74 -0.62
CA ASN A 85 -1.95 10.54 -0.70
C ASN A 85 -1.14 11.85 -0.77
N ASN A 86 -1.80 13.01 -0.70
CA ASN A 86 -1.10 14.29 -0.69
C ASN A 86 -0.63 14.60 0.74
N VAL A 87 0.62 14.23 1.05
CA VAL A 87 1.18 14.31 2.40
C VAL A 87 1.19 15.74 2.93
N ASP A 88 1.64 16.73 2.11
CA ASP A 88 1.62 18.15 2.51
C ASP A 88 0.19 18.72 2.52
N GLY A 89 -0.64 18.32 1.55
CA GLY A 89 -2.04 18.73 1.51
C GLY A 89 -2.88 18.20 2.67
N ALA A 90 -2.46 17.12 3.33
CA ALA A 90 -3.15 16.62 4.51
C ALA A 90 -3.01 17.58 5.71
N GLU A 91 -1.93 18.35 5.80
CA GLU A 91 -1.78 19.38 6.82
C GLU A 91 -2.78 20.52 6.60
N ASP A 92 -3.17 20.79 5.33
CA ASP A 92 -4.16 21.82 4.98
C ASP A 92 -5.60 21.33 5.08
N ALA A 93 -5.82 20.03 4.82
CA ALA A 93 -7.14 19.41 4.76
C ALA A 93 -7.23 18.18 5.67
N PRO A 94 -7.00 18.31 6.99
CA PRO A 94 -6.93 17.17 7.91
C PRO A 94 -8.24 16.39 7.95
N LEU A 95 -9.39 17.05 7.90
CA LEU A 95 -10.69 16.38 7.92
C LEU A 95 -10.90 15.49 6.70
N GLU A 96 -10.50 15.95 5.52
CA GLU A 96 -10.56 15.13 4.29
C GLU A 96 -9.62 13.94 4.36
N ALA A 97 -8.39 14.14 4.87
CA ALA A 97 -7.42 13.08 5.06
C ALA A 97 -7.97 12.00 6.01
N PHE A 98 -8.53 12.37 7.16
CA PHE A 98 -9.14 11.42 8.09
C PHE A 98 -10.43 10.79 7.55
N ALA A 99 -11.26 11.54 6.84
CA ALA A 99 -12.47 11.01 6.23
C ALA A 99 -12.15 9.86 5.27
N LEU A 100 -11.13 10.03 4.41
CA LEU A 100 -10.78 9.05 3.39
C LEU A 100 -9.85 7.95 3.92
N ASN A 101 -8.81 8.31 4.70
CA ASN A 101 -7.80 7.37 5.15
C ASN A 101 -8.19 6.57 6.40
N ALA A 102 -9.20 7.03 7.16
CA ALA A 102 -9.62 6.38 8.40
C ALA A 102 -11.11 6.01 8.38
N LEU A 103 -12.03 6.98 8.30
CA LEU A 103 -13.46 6.70 8.44
C LEU A 103 -14.02 5.87 7.29
N ALA A 104 -13.59 6.10 6.06
CA ALA A 104 -13.94 5.26 4.92
C ALA A 104 -13.44 3.81 5.11
N VAL A 105 -12.24 3.63 5.68
CA VAL A 105 -11.70 2.30 5.98
C VAL A 105 -12.56 1.57 7.02
N ARG A 106 -13.02 2.29 8.06
CA ARG A 106 -13.96 1.74 9.05
C ARG A 106 -15.26 1.26 8.40
N SER A 107 -15.80 2.02 7.45
CA SER A 107 -17.02 1.64 6.71
C SER A 107 -16.80 0.39 5.87
N LEU A 108 -15.64 0.31 5.17
CA LEU A 108 -15.26 -0.88 4.39
C LEU A 108 -15.03 -2.11 5.28
N ALA A 109 -14.41 -1.94 6.46
CA ALA A 109 -14.16 -3.02 7.40
C ALA A 109 -15.48 -3.63 7.92
N ARG A 110 -16.43 -2.78 8.30
CA ARG A 110 -17.77 -3.21 8.73
C ARG A 110 -18.55 -3.91 7.62
N ALA A 111 -18.56 -3.32 6.43
CA ALA A 111 -19.23 -3.92 5.28
C ALA A 111 -18.59 -5.27 4.89
N ALA A 112 -17.26 -5.39 4.97
CA ALA A 112 -16.54 -6.64 4.75
C ALA A 112 -16.95 -7.72 5.78
N GLU A 113 -17.06 -7.35 7.05
CA GLU A 113 -17.51 -8.25 8.11
C GLU A 113 -18.95 -8.73 7.88
N GLU A 114 -19.89 -7.84 7.51
CA GLU A 114 -21.28 -8.17 7.25
C GLU A 114 -21.46 -9.24 6.16
N VAL A 115 -20.60 -9.25 5.12
CA VAL A 115 -20.66 -10.23 4.03
C VAL A 115 -19.63 -11.36 4.17
N GLY A 116 -18.80 -11.33 5.23
CA GLY A 116 -17.73 -12.30 5.45
C GLY A 116 -16.56 -12.20 4.45
N ALA A 117 -16.33 -11.04 3.85
CA ALA A 117 -15.23 -10.77 2.94
C ALA A 117 -13.90 -10.58 3.69
N THR A 118 -12.78 -10.81 2.99
CA THR A 118 -11.46 -10.38 3.43
C THR A 118 -11.22 -8.93 3.02
N LEU A 119 -10.82 -8.06 3.95
CA LEU A 119 -10.39 -6.70 3.64
C LEU A 119 -8.88 -6.64 3.45
N VAL A 120 -8.41 -6.16 2.31
CA VAL A 120 -7.03 -5.75 2.08
C VAL A 120 -6.97 -4.23 2.10
N HIS A 121 -6.17 -3.65 3.00
CA HIS A 121 -5.99 -2.20 3.11
C HIS A 121 -4.52 -1.82 2.98
N TYR A 122 -4.20 -0.90 2.07
CA TYR A 122 -2.83 -0.39 1.93
C TYR A 122 -2.58 0.77 2.87
N SER A 123 -1.53 0.63 3.67
CA SER A 123 -1.00 1.66 4.57
C SER A 123 0.38 2.15 4.10
N THR A 124 1.17 2.75 4.98
CA THR A 124 2.40 3.45 4.65
C THR A 124 3.48 3.24 5.72
N ASP A 125 4.73 3.37 5.30
CA ASP A 125 5.92 3.51 6.13
C ASP A 125 5.87 4.74 7.06
N PHE A 126 5.14 5.81 6.68
CA PHE A 126 5.03 7.05 7.46
C PHE A 126 4.36 6.87 8.82
N VAL A 127 3.77 5.71 9.08
CA VAL A 127 3.30 5.37 10.44
C VAL A 127 4.43 5.32 11.46
N PHE A 128 5.70 5.22 11.02
CA PHE A 128 6.87 5.24 11.87
C PHE A 128 7.46 6.65 12.00
N ASP A 129 8.19 6.90 13.08
CA ASP A 129 8.77 8.21 13.38
C ASP A 129 10.10 8.50 12.62
N GLY A 130 10.72 7.48 12.05
CA GLY A 130 11.96 7.58 11.31
C GLY A 130 13.23 7.67 12.18
N SER A 131 13.16 7.28 13.44
CA SER A 131 14.29 7.33 14.38
C SER A 131 15.13 6.04 14.42
N ALA A 132 14.67 4.96 13.78
CA ALA A 132 15.39 3.70 13.74
C ALA A 132 16.67 3.78 12.89
N THR A 133 17.59 2.86 13.15
CA THR A 133 18.84 2.66 12.38
C THR A 133 18.83 1.36 11.59
N GLU A 134 17.83 0.50 11.84
CA GLU A 134 17.59 -0.74 11.12
C GLU A 134 16.14 -0.75 10.61
N ALA A 135 15.89 -1.58 9.58
CA ALA A 135 14.55 -1.68 9.00
C ALA A 135 13.50 -2.09 10.04
N TYR A 136 12.39 -1.36 10.08
CA TYR A 136 11.28 -1.62 11.00
C TYR A 136 10.66 -2.99 10.71
N ASP A 137 10.41 -3.77 11.76
CA ASP A 137 9.62 -5.01 11.68
C ASP A 137 8.11 -4.72 11.67
N ASP A 138 7.31 -5.71 11.25
CA ASP A 138 5.84 -5.56 11.10
C ASP A 138 5.12 -5.22 12.42
N ASP A 139 5.69 -5.60 13.56
CA ASP A 139 5.20 -5.36 14.92
C ASP A 139 5.86 -4.16 15.62
N ALA A 140 6.75 -3.45 14.94
CA ALA A 140 7.39 -2.27 15.51
C ALA A 140 6.33 -1.19 15.85
N ALA A 141 6.53 -0.55 17.01
CA ALA A 141 5.60 0.47 17.51
C ALA A 141 5.54 1.67 16.56
N PRO A 142 4.34 2.10 16.10
CA PRO A 142 4.20 3.27 15.25
C PRO A 142 4.40 4.57 16.05
N GLY A 143 4.83 5.63 15.34
CA GLY A 143 5.03 6.97 15.87
C GLY A 143 4.79 8.04 14.81
N PRO A 144 3.56 8.21 14.28
CA PRO A 144 3.29 9.09 13.14
C PRO A 144 3.63 10.55 13.43
N ARG A 145 4.27 11.25 12.49
CA ARG A 145 4.79 12.61 12.65
C ARG A 145 4.07 13.65 11.78
N SER A 146 2.99 13.27 11.08
CA SER A 146 2.22 14.14 10.21
C SER A 146 0.74 13.75 10.21
N THR A 147 -0.12 14.66 9.78
CA THR A 147 -1.57 14.42 9.63
C THR A 147 -1.85 13.24 8.69
N TYR A 148 -1.13 13.17 7.55
CA TYR A 148 -1.23 12.02 6.66
C TYR A 148 -0.92 10.70 7.38
N ALA A 149 0.23 10.65 8.07
CA ALA A 149 0.68 9.46 8.79
C ALA A 149 -0.32 9.05 9.87
N ALA A 150 -0.82 9.99 10.66
CA ALA A 150 -1.82 9.74 11.70
C ALA A 150 -3.13 9.22 11.10
N SER A 151 -3.62 9.83 10.01
CA SER A 151 -4.84 9.38 9.34
C SER A 151 -4.73 7.96 8.78
N LYS A 152 -3.56 7.59 8.24
CA LYS A 152 -3.28 6.23 7.76
C LYS A 152 -3.22 5.22 8.90
N LEU A 153 -2.55 5.57 10.02
CA LEU A 153 -2.48 4.69 11.19
C LEU A 153 -3.86 4.41 11.81
N VAL A 154 -4.71 5.43 11.93
CA VAL A 154 -6.09 5.23 12.39
C VAL A 154 -6.87 4.34 11.43
N GLY A 155 -6.60 4.45 10.13
CA GLY A 155 -7.13 3.53 9.12
C GLY A 155 -6.69 2.07 9.33
N GLU A 156 -5.42 1.83 9.71
CA GLU A 156 -4.94 0.48 10.07
C GLU A 156 -5.76 -0.10 11.23
N TRP A 157 -5.96 0.69 12.30
CA TRP A 157 -6.74 0.24 13.46
C TRP A 157 -8.16 -0.13 13.07
N PHE A 158 -8.84 0.70 12.28
CA PHE A 158 -10.19 0.39 11.79
C PHE A 158 -10.23 -0.80 10.82
N ALA A 159 -9.20 -0.99 9.99
CA ALA A 159 -9.13 -2.18 9.14
C ALA A 159 -9.01 -3.46 9.97
N LEU A 160 -8.19 -3.42 11.04
CA LEU A 160 -7.93 -4.56 11.91
C LEU A 160 -9.11 -4.90 12.84
N ASP A 161 -10.13 -4.04 12.95
CA ASP A 161 -11.40 -4.40 13.59
C ASP A 161 -12.13 -5.52 12.80
N ALA A 162 -11.92 -5.63 11.48
CA ALA A 162 -12.48 -6.72 10.70
C ALA A 162 -11.72 -8.04 10.94
N PRO A 163 -12.42 -9.16 11.20
CA PRO A 163 -11.78 -10.45 11.56
C PRO A 163 -10.83 -11.00 10.49
N ARG A 164 -10.98 -10.57 9.24
CA ARG A 164 -10.21 -11.02 8.08
C ARG A 164 -9.54 -9.85 7.36
N ALA A 165 -8.75 -9.06 8.08
CA ALA A 165 -8.07 -7.91 7.49
C ALA A 165 -6.58 -8.20 7.25
N LEU A 166 -6.09 -7.83 6.07
CA LEU A 166 -4.69 -7.74 5.70
C LEU A 166 -4.34 -6.27 5.50
N VAL A 167 -3.55 -5.71 6.42
CA VAL A 167 -3.02 -4.34 6.29
C VAL A 167 -1.64 -4.43 5.69
N MET A 168 -1.44 -3.83 4.52
CA MET A 168 -0.19 -3.90 3.78
C MET A 168 0.51 -2.54 3.81
N ARG A 169 1.58 -2.40 4.59
CA ARG A 169 2.39 -1.18 4.57
C ARG A 169 3.31 -1.21 3.37
N VAL A 170 3.16 -0.20 2.53
CA VAL A 170 3.97 0.04 1.32
C VAL A 170 4.70 1.36 1.46
N GLU A 171 5.77 1.53 0.68
CA GLU A 171 6.57 2.73 0.68
C GLU A 171 6.92 3.14 -0.74
N SER A 172 6.87 4.45 -1.04
CA SER A 172 7.41 5.01 -2.29
C SER A 172 7.02 4.19 -3.54
N LEU A 173 5.72 3.97 -3.72
CA LEU A 173 5.18 3.20 -4.86
C LEU A 173 5.68 3.75 -6.19
N PHE A 174 6.17 2.88 -7.07
CA PHE A 174 6.63 3.21 -8.42
C PHE A 174 6.19 2.17 -9.44
N GLY A 175 6.45 2.45 -10.72
CA GLY A 175 6.10 1.54 -11.81
C GLY A 175 4.75 1.85 -12.42
N SER A 176 4.45 3.14 -12.62
CA SER A 176 3.24 3.55 -13.34
C SER A 176 3.16 2.91 -14.73
N PRO A 177 1.96 2.55 -15.20
CA PRO A 177 1.76 2.12 -16.58
C PRO A 177 2.28 3.17 -17.60
N ARG A 178 2.73 2.73 -18.78
CA ARG A 178 3.34 3.62 -19.77
C ARG A 178 2.51 4.85 -20.15
N ASN A 179 1.19 4.71 -20.20
CA ASN A 179 0.24 5.79 -20.55
C ASN A 179 -0.46 6.37 -19.32
N TRP A 180 0.18 6.30 -18.15
CA TRP A 180 -0.40 6.77 -16.91
C TRP A 180 -0.52 8.30 -16.89
N THR A 181 -1.73 8.81 -16.70
CA THR A 181 -2.04 10.26 -16.60
C THR A 181 -2.29 10.73 -15.18
N GLY A 182 -2.30 9.80 -14.20
CA GLY A 182 -2.51 10.12 -12.79
C GLY A 182 -1.24 10.69 -12.12
N ARG A 183 -1.34 10.91 -10.81
CA ARG A 183 -0.21 11.40 -10.01
C ARG A 183 0.94 10.40 -10.05
N ARG A 184 2.13 10.89 -10.34
CA ARG A 184 3.37 10.09 -10.38
C ARG A 184 4.09 10.17 -9.03
N GLY A 185 4.75 9.06 -8.67
CA GLY A 185 5.57 8.97 -7.46
C GLY A 185 6.92 9.68 -7.61
N THR A 186 7.68 9.75 -6.52
CA THR A 186 9.02 10.37 -6.51
C THR A 186 9.97 9.66 -7.46
N LEU A 187 9.97 8.32 -7.48
CA LEU A 187 10.86 7.55 -8.36
C LEU A 187 10.49 7.70 -9.83
N ASP A 188 9.18 7.77 -10.14
CA ASP A 188 8.74 8.05 -11.51
C ASP A 188 9.28 9.41 -12.00
N ALA A 189 9.22 10.45 -11.14
CA ALA A 189 9.73 11.79 -11.47
C ALA A 189 11.25 11.80 -11.64
N ILE A 190 12.00 11.07 -10.80
CA ILE A 190 13.45 10.92 -10.93
C ILE A 190 13.82 10.29 -12.28
N VAL A 191 13.19 9.15 -12.62
CA VAL A 191 13.47 8.43 -13.87
C VAL A 191 13.13 9.27 -15.11
N ASP A 192 12.01 10.01 -15.08
CA ASP A 192 11.63 10.90 -16.16
C ASP A 192 12.61 12.07 -16.34
N GLY A 193 13.03 12.70 -15.23
CA GLY A 193 14.03 13.76 -15.28
C GLY A 193 15.37 13.28 -15.85
N LEU A 194 15.83 12.09 -15.43
CA LEU A 194 17.06 11.47 -15.95
C LEU A 194 16.95 11.17 -17.46
N ARG A 195 15.81 10.62 -17.93
CA ARG A 195 15.58 10.34 -19.36
C ARG A 195 15.59 11.60 -20.22
N GLN A 196 15.14 12.71 -19.66
CA GLN A 196 15.08 13.99 -20.36
C GLN A 196 16.39 14.80 -20.24
N GLY A 197 17.38 14.30 -19.49
CA GLY A 197 18.62 15.01 -19.23
C GLY A 197 18.46 16.25 -18.35
N HIS A 198 17.37 16.32 -17.59
CA HIS A 198 17.14 17.43 -16.66
C HIS A 198 17.93 17.22 -15.36
N GLU A 199 18.26 18.32 -14.67
CA GLU A 199 18.77 18.25 -13.32
C GLU A 199 17.66 17.74 -12.37
N VAL A 200 17.98 16.67 -11.61
CA VAL A 200 17.05 16.02 -10.70
C VAL A 200 17.47 16.29 -9.26
N ARG A 201 16.58 16.92 -8.48
CA ARG A 201 16.82 17.12 -7.05
C ARG A 201 16.51 15.86 -6.27
N VAL A 202 17.48 15.39 -5.46
CA VAL A 202 17.39 14.16 -4.68
C VAL A 202 17.82 14.35 -3.22
N PHE A 203 17.10 13.74 -2.30
CA PHE A 203 17.42 13.75 -0.88
C PHE A 203 18.59 12.79 -0.59
N THR A 204 19.54 13.23 0.22
CA THR A 204 20.69 12.42 0.67
C THR A 204 20.48 11.82 2.06
N ASP A 205 19.58 12.40 2.86
CA ASP A 205 19.31 12.06 4.27
C ASP A 205 17.98 11.32 4.50
N ARG A 206 17.36 10.78 3.42
CA ARG A 206 16.15 9.95 3.51
C ARG A 206 16.43 8.56 2.96
N VAL A 207 16.20 7.55 3.80
CA VAL A 207 16.32 6.13 3.47
C VAL A 207 14.93 5.55 3.25
N VAL A 208 14.75 4.84 2.14
CA VAL A 208 13.48 4.30 1.68
C VAL A 208 13.59 2.85 1.21
N SER A 209 12.51 2.09 1.26
CA SER A 209 12.34 0.79 0.61
C SER A 209 11.35 0.93 -0.55
N PRO A 210 11.80 1.24 -1.79
CA PRO A 210 10.88 1.48 -2.91
C PRO A 210 10.01 0.26 -3.18
N SER A 211 8.73 0.48 -3.49
CA SER A 211 7.75 -0.58 -3.72
C SER A 211 7.26 -0.57 -5.18
N TYR A 212 7.61 -1.61 -5.94
CA TYR A 212 7.16 -1.79 -7.32
C TYR A 212 5.71 -2.30 -7.34
N THR A 213 4.81 -1.55 -7.95
CA THR A 213 3.36 -1.84 -7.91
C THR A 213 2.98 -3.23 -8.42
N PRO A 214 3.61 -3.80 -9.49
CA PRO A 214 3.36 -5.19 -9.88
C PRO A 214 3.75 -6.22 -8.80
N ASP A 215 4.89 -6.01 -8.11
CA ASP A 215 5.35 -6.92 -7.06
C ASP A 215 4.42 -6.86 -5.83
N VAL A 216 3.95 -5.65 -5.48
CA VAL A 216 2.96 -5.45 -4.41
C VAL A 216 1.64 -6.15 -4.77
N ALA A 217 1.18 -6.05 -6.02
CA ALA A 217 -0.02 -6.74 -6.48
C ALA A 217 0.14 -8.27 -6.44
N ALA A 218 1.31 -8.79 -6.85
CA ALA A 218 1.62 -10.23 -6.77
C ALA A 218 1.66 -10.73 -5.32
N ALA A 219 2.27 -9.96 -4.40
CA ALA A 219 2.29 -10.26 -2.96
C ALA A 219 0.87 -10.26 -2.36
N THR A 220 0.03 -9.32 -2.77
CA THR A 220 -1.38 -9.26 -2.35
C THR A 220 -2.13 -10.52 -2.76
N ARG A 221 -2.01 -10.93 -4.03
CA ARG A 221 -2.61 -12.17 -4.51
C ARG A 221 -2.08 -13.38 -3.77
N HIS A 222 -0.75 -13.43 -3.52
CA HIS A 222 -0.14 -14.52 -2.76
C HIS A 222 -0.72 -14.66 -1.36
N LEU A 223 -0.78 -13.57 -0.58
CA LEU A 223 -1.33 -13.59 0.79
C LEU A 223 -2.78 -14.08 0.83
N LEU A 224 -3.60 -13.69 -0.15
CA LEU A 224 -4.97 -14.19 -0.28
C LEU A 224 -5.01 -15.68 -0.66
N ASN A 225 -4.12 -16.13 -1.55
CA ASN A 225 -4.05 -17.52 -1.99
C ASN A 225 -3.66 -18.47 -0.86
N VAL A 226 -2.68 -18.08 -0.04
CA VAL A 226 -2.23 -18.90 1.12
C VAL A 226 -3.11 -18.69 2.35
N ARG A 227 -4.15 -17.84 2.25
CA ARG A 227 -5.01 -17.47 3.39
C ARG A 227 -4.18 -17.01 4.58
N ALA A 228 -3.27 -16.09 4.33
CA ALA A 228 -2.39 -15.56 5.35
C ALA A 228 -3.16 -15.08 6.58
N ALA A 229 -2.59 -15.22 7.75
CA ALA A 229 -3.22 -14.79 9.00
C ALA A 229 -3.52 -13.27 8.95
N PRO A 230 -4.69 -12.83 9.45
CA PRO A 230 -5.00 -11.40 9.54
C PRO A 230 -3.92 -10.62 10.27
N GLY A 231 -3.74 -9.36 9.91
CA GLY A 231 -2.79 -8.46 10.56
C GLY A 231 -2.00 -7.60 9.60
N VAL A 232 -0.95 -6.96 10.12
CA VAL A 232 -0.06 -6.06 9.37
C VAL A 232 1.03 -6.86 8.67
N TYR A 233 1.33 -6.50 7.43
CA TYR A 233 2.43 -7.01 6.61
C TYR A 233 3.18 -5.86 5.95
N HIS A 234 4.49 -5.83 6.05
CA HIS A 234 5.30 -4.95 5.24
C HIS A 234 5.45 -5.52 3.82
N CYS A 235 5.06 -4.73 2.83
CA CYS A 235 5.03 -5.15 1.43
C CYS A 235 5.82 -4.16 0.55
N VAL A 236 7.14 -4.23 0.67
CA VAL A 236 8.11 -3.42 -0.07
C VAL A 236 9.10 -4.32 -0.79
N ASN A 237 9.77 -3.84 -1.84
CA ASN A 237 10.86 -4.61 -2.44
C ASN A 237 12.03 -4.76 -1.47
N ALA A 238 12.74 -5.87 -1.54
CA ALA A 238 13.81 -6.20 -0.62
C ALA A 238 14.97 -5.20 -0.68
N GLY A 239 15.49 -4.85 0.49
CA GLY A 239 16.55 -3.85 0.66
C GLY A 239 16.01 -2.43 0.85
N HIS A 240 16.94 -1.51 1.07
CA HIS A 240 16.65 -0.08 1.22
C HIS A 240 17.81 0.75 0.67
N ALA A 241 17.56 2.01 0.39
CA ALA A 241 18.56 2.93 -0.15
C ALA A 241 18.17 4.38 0.16
N THR A 242 19.15 5.29 0.11
CA THR A 242 18.85 6.72 0.04
C THR A 242 18.28 7.07 -1.35
N TRP A 243 17.53 8.17 -1.44
CA TRP A 243 17.07 8.66 -2.75
C TRP A 243 18.24 8.95 -3.70
N GLN A 244 19.39 9.36 -3.16
CA GLN A 244 20.62 9.51 -3.96
C GLN A 244 21.04 8.18 -4.59
N GLN A 245 21.11 7.10 -3.80
CA GLN A 245 21.47 5.77 -4.30
C GLN A 245 20.46 5.26 -5.34
N VAL A 246 19.15 5.48 -5.08
CA VAL A 246 18.09 5.12 -6.03
C VAL A 246 18.24 5.86 -7.35
N ALA A 247 18.56 7.17 -7.33
CA ALA A 247 18.75 7.96 -8.55
C ALA A 247 20.01 7.54 -9.34
N LEU A 248 21.09 7.21 -8.65
CA LEU A 248 22.32 6.71 -9.28
C LEU A 248 22.10 5.36 -9.95
N GLU A 249 21.42 4.43 -9.28
CA GLU A 249 21.02 3.13 -9.86
C GLU A 249 20.12 3.31 -11.08
N ALA A 250 19.14 4.22 -11.00
CA ALA A 250 18.26 4.53 -12.13
C ALA A 250 19.05 5.06 -13.34
N ALA A 251 20.00 5.96 -13.11
CA ALA A 251 20.87 6.48 -14.17
C ALA A 251 21.73 5.38 -14.81
N GLN A 252 22.29 4.48 -13.98
CA GLN A 252 23.06 3.33 -14.45
C GLN A 252 22.21 2.40 -15.33
N VAL A 253 21.00 2.05 -14.90
CA VAL A 253 20.07 1.21 -15.68
C VAL A 253 19.64 1.87 -16.98
N LEU A 254 19.46 3.21 -16.97
CA LEU A 254 19.15 3.99 -18.17
C LEU A 254 20.35 4.16 -19.12
N GLY A 255 21.57 3.96 -18.65
CA GLY A 255 22.79 4.22 -19.42
C GLY A 255 23.05 5.71 -19.65
N VAL A 256 22.64 6.59 -18.73
CA VAL A 256 22.80 8.05 -18.84
C VAL A 256 23.73 8.59 -17.75
N ALA A 257 24.44 9.67 -18.04
CA ALA A 257 25.17 10.44 -17.02
C ALA A 257 24.17 11.29 -16.25
N PRO A 258 24.04 11.10 -14.91
CA PRO A 258 23.04 11.81 -14.14
C PRO A 258 23.45 13.25 -13.84
N SER A 259 22.53 14.21 -14.04
CA SER A 259 22.62 15.56 -13.47
C SER A 259 21.79 15.58 -12.20
N LEU A 260 22.46 15.54 -11.02
CA LEU A 260 21.79 15.45 -9.72
C LEU A 260 22.13 16.65 -8.84
N HIS A 261 21.09 17.25 -8.27
CA HIS A 261 21.18 18.27 -7.24
C HIS A 261 20.87 17.63 -5.87
N PHE A 262 21.90 17.52 -5.03
CA PHE A 262 21.78 16.91 -3.71
C PHE A 262 21.25 17.90 -2.68
N VAL A 263 20.22 17.46 -1.94
CA VAL A 263 19.60 18.24 -0.86
C VAL A 263 19.37 17.38 0.37
N THR A 264 19.28 18.02 1.54
CA THR A 264 18.78 17.41 2.77
C THR A 264 17.35 17.86 3.06
N THR A 265 16.64 17.15 3.93
CA THR A 265 15.29 17.52 4.35
C THR A 265 15.21 18.92 4.94
N ASP A 266 16.25 19.37 5.62
CA ASP A 266 16.32 20.70 6.26
C ASP A 266 16.48 21.85 5.25
N GLN A 267 16.92 21.56 4.03
CA GLN A 267 17.08 22.53 2.93
C GLN A 267 15.80 22.72 2.09
N VAL A 268 14.79 21.88 2.32
CA VAL A 268 13.53 21.93 1.55
C VAL A 268 12.37 22.28 2.47
N PRO A 269 11.59 23.35 2.20
CA PRO A 269 10.45 23.72 3.01
C PRO A 269 9.31 22.72 2.81
N LEU A 270 9.33 21.62 3.58
CA LEU A 270 8.26 20.62 3.61
C LEU A 270 7.25 21.01 4.68
N ARG A 271 5.96 21.01 4.36
CA ARG A 271 4.89 21.35 5.32
C ARG A 271 4.69 20.23 6.33
N ALA A 272 4.60 19.01 5.86
CA ALA A 272 4.48 17.82 6.71
C ALA A 272 5.88 17.28 7.07
N ALA A 273 6.06 16.84 8.31
CA ALA A 273 7.26 16.14 8.71
C ALA A 273 7.43 14.84 7.90
N ARG A 274 8.63 14.62 7.39
CA ARG A 274 9.01 13.39 6.68
C ARG A 274 9.98 12.59 7.56
N PRO A 275 9.69 11.33 7.87
CA PRO A 275 10.67 10.48 8.57
C PRO A 275 11.93 10.33 7.70
N LYS A 276 13.12 10.36 8.34
CA LYS A 276 14.40 10.23 7.64
C LYS A 276 14.74 8.78 7.30
N PHE A 277 14.40 7.85 8.18
CA PHE A 277 14.61 6.43 7.98
C PHE A 277 13.28 5.70 7.96
N CYS A 278 12.90 5.13 6.79
CA CYS A 278 11.62 4.47 6.59
C CYS A 278 11.75 3.01 6.13
N ALA A 279 12.97 2.47 6.12
CA ALA A 279 13.18 1.10 5.64
C ALA A 279 12.30 0.08 6.40
N LEU A 280 11.66 -0.81 5.65
CA LEU A 280 10.76 -1.84 6.16
C LEU A 280 11.35 -3.24 5.95
N ALA A 281 11.32 -4.08 6.98
CA ALA A 281 11.65 -5.49 6.87
C ALA A 281 10.42 -6.28 6.39
N THR A 282 10.63 -7.27 5.52
CA THR A 282 9.55 -8.09 4.95
C THR A 282 9.53 -9.52 5.50
N ARG A 283 9.97 -9.70 6.75
CA ARG A 283 10.15 -11.03 7.36
C ARG A 283 8.85 -11.82 7.44
N LYS A 284 7.78 -11.17 7.87
CA LYS A 284 6.46 -11.80 7.99
C LYS A 284 5.87 -12.21 6.63
N LEU A 285 6.01 -11.35 5.61
CA LEU A 285 5.64 -11.70 4.23
C LEU A 285 6.46 -12.87 3.72
N SER A 286 7.79 -12.84 3.90
CA SER A 286 8.69 -13.93 3.48
C SER A 286 8.36 -15.26 4.17
N ALA A 287 7.93 -15.24 5.43
CA ALA A 287 7.51 -16.43 6.15
C ALA A 287 6.26 -17.09 5.57
N THR A 288 5.47 -16.40 4.74
CA THR A 288 4.35 -16.97 4.00
C THR A 288 4.77 -17.71 2.72
N GLY A 289 6.06 -17.70 2.39
CA GLY A 289 6.61 -18.28 1.16
C GLY A 289 6.74 -17.29 -0.01
N PHE A 290 6.51 -15.99 0.19
CA PHE A 290 6.68 -14.97 -0.84
C PHE A 290 7.89 -14.07 -0.55
N ALA A 291 8.96 -14.26 -1.31
CA ALA A 291 10.14 -13.39 -1.24
C ALA A 291 9.96 -12.22 -2.22
N MET A 292 9.93 -10.99 -1.69
CA MET A 292 9.94 -9.80 -2.53
C MET A 292 11.27 -9.69 -3.28
N PRO A 293 11.26 -9.42 -4.61
CA PRO A 293 12.48 -9.11 -5.37
C PRO A 293 13.21 -7.89 -4.80
N SER A 294 14.51 -7.75 -5.07
CA SER A 294 15.23 -6.54 -4.66
C SER A 294 14.69 -5.29 -5.38
N TRP A 295 14.81 -4.13 -4.75
CA TRP A 295 14.40 -2.88 -5.37
C TRP A 295 15.19 -2.58 -6.66
N GLN A 296 16.46 -3.02 -6.75
CA GLN A 296 17.28 -2.86 -7.96
C GLN A 296 16.74 -3.71 -9.12
N ASP A 297 16.38 -4.98 -8.85
CA ASP A 297 15.74 -5.84 -9.85
C ASP A 297 14.42 -5.22 -10.34
N ALA A 298 13.57 -4.80 -9.40
CA ALA A 298 12.29 -4.17 -9.69
C ALA A 298 12.43 -2.89 -10.53
N LEU A 299 13.39 -2.02 -10.18
CA LEU A 299 13.73 -0.82 -10.93
C LEU A 299 14.21 -1.16 -12.35
N GLY A 300 15.08 -2.16 -12.47
CA GLY A 300 15.57 -2.65 -13.76
C GLY A 300 14.45 -3.18 -14.66
N ARG A 301 13.54 -4.00 -14.12
CA ARG A 301 12.36 -4.51 -14.87
C ARG A 301 11.47 -3.36 -15.36
N TRP A 302 11.18 -2.40 -14.50
CA TRP A 302 10.35 -1.26 -14.87
C TRP A 302 10.97 -0.39 -15.95
N ILE A 303 12.26 0.01 -15.80
CA ILE A 303 12.95 0.89 -16.76
C ILE A 303 13.05 0.22 -18.13
N ARG A 304 13.33 -1.09 -18.18
CA ARG A 304 13.38 -1.87 -19.43
C ARG A 304 12.01 -2.20 -20.04
N GLY A 305 10.93 -1.85 -19.33
CA GLY A 305 9.57 -2.12 -19.79
C GLY A 305 9.14 -3.59 -19.65
N GLN A 306 9.80 -4.34 -18.80
CA GLN A 306 9.49 -5.74 -18.46
C GLN A 306 8.46 -5.77 -17.31
N SER A 307 7.34 -5.06 -17.47
CA SER A 307 6.20 -5.22 -16.56
C SER A 307 5.49 -6.54 -16.84
N LEU A 308 5.02 -7.21 -15.77
CA LEU A 308 4.19 -8.42 -15.86
C LEU A 308 2.90 -8.17 -16.65
#